data_22ef0017cf5c8012c84c002b251d0185
#
_entry.id   22ef0017cf5c8012c84c002b251d0185
#
_cell.length_a   1.000
_cell.length_b   1.000
_cell.length_c   1.000
_cell.angle_alpha   90.00
_cell.angle_beta   90.00
_cell.angle_gamma   90.00
#
_symmetry.space_group_name_H-M   'P 1'
#
loop_
_entity.id
_entity.type
_entity.pdbx_description
1 polymer ?
#
loop_
_entity_poly.entity_id
_entity_poly.type
_entity_poly.pdbx_seq_one_letter_code
_entity_poly.pdbx_strand_id
1 'polypeptide(L)'
;MNSIIQHLLIQNQYLLQIISFLFKFICKYIPLRQWIFDDSNSPEYQKFKVDEPPLIKKPVEAWYYKDFLAYIKWKYDVDVKPVKRRSICDIPDNYICPHCNAPKEYLYKNNGSHNQILCKVCGNSSSCNPKEFEVTNKLFCPHCSHALAAKKDRKFFRVHKCVNPKCPYYLNNLKKVDKKHLAEPYGKNYYKLHYIYREFTVDFFDMELSSLPKNFSSLKFSKHNAHIMSLCLTLHVNLGLSLRKTAQAMNDLYGIKISHQMVANYARTAALVIKPFVDNYDYKPSNTLVADETYIKIRGIKGYIWFIMDAVSRSVLGYQVSDNRGVGPCILAMRMAFKGFKDKLPKNFKFIADGYSAYLLAAQQFFIKKGNAFKFDITQVIGLTNDDAVSAEFRPFKQLVERLNRTFKASYRIKCGYDNLDGASYDLALWVAYYNFLRPHSSLRHRVLNRIEMLEGADNMPGKWQLLIYLGQKTIAHLQTQQTTA
;
A
#
# COMPACT_ATOMS: atom_id res chain seq x y z
N MET A 1 1.17 -52.00 -38.94
CA MET A 1 0.31 -51.09 -38.15
C MET A 1 0.26 -51.44 -36.66
N ASN A 2 0.06 -52.69 -36.30
CA ASN A 2 -0.05 -53.11 -34.86
C ASN A 2 1.23 -52.86 -34.05
N SER A 3 2.44 -52.98 -34.61
CA SER A 3 3.68 -52.77 -33.91
C SER A 3 3.92 -51.28 -33.54
N ILE A 4 3.54 -50.36 -34.40
CA ILE A 4 3.65 -48.92 -34.17
C ILE A 4 2.65 -48.50 -33.08
N ILE A 5 1.43 -49.04 -33.11
CA ILE A 5 0.39 -48.77 -32.09
C ILE A 5 0.84 -49.28 -30.72
N GLN A 6 1.41 -50.48 -30.66
CA GLN A 6 1.95 -51.03 -29.42
C GLN A 6 3.12 -50.15 -28.88
N HIS A 7 3.99 -49.69 -29.74
CA HIS A 7 5.09 -48.84 -29.34
C HIS A 7 4.59 -47.48 -28.78
N LEU A 8 3.59 -46.87 -29.42
CA LEU A 8 2.97 -45.64 -28.96
C LEU A 8 2.23 -45.81 -27.63
N LEU A 9 1.57 -46.96 -27.42
CA LEU A 9 0.91 -47.28 -26.14
C LEU A 9 1.91 -47.42 -25.00
N ILE A 10 3.04 -48.10 -25.23
CA ILE A 10 4.13 -48.23 -24.26
C ILE A 10 4.73 -46.85 -23.94
N GLN A 11 4.97 -46.03 -24.97
CA GLN A 11 5.47 -44.66 -24.81
C GLN A 11 4.53 -43.78 -24.00
N ASN A 12 3.20 -43.86 -24.25
CA ASN A 12 2.19 -43.17 -23.48
C ASN A 12 2.14 -43.62 -22.01
N GLN A 13 2.30 -44.93 -21.77
CA GLN A 13 2.40 -45.41 -20.39
C GLN A 13 3.62 -44.87 -19.64
N TYR A 14 4.78 -44.79 -20.31
CA TYR A 14 5.98 -44.20 -19.74
C TYR A 14 5.78 -42.70 -19.45
N LEU A 15 5.19 -41.95 -20.36
CA LEU A 15 4.89 -40.54 -20.17
C LEU A 15 3.93 -40.30 -19.01
N LEU A 16 2.90 -41.14 -18.86
CA LEU A 16 1.97 -41.09 -17.74
C LEU A 16 2.66 -41.38 -16.40
N GLN A 17 3.62 -42.32 -16.38
CA GLN A 17 4.42 -42.55 -15.17
C GLN A 17 5.31 -41.37 -14.80
N ILE A 18 5.95 -40.76 -15.79
CA ILE A 18 6.76 -39.55 -15.59
C ILE A 18 5.89 -38.39 -15.09
N ILE A 19 4.74 -38.17 -15.70
CA ILE A 19 3.78 -37.13 -15.27
C ILE A 19 3.32 -37.40 -13.84
N SER A 20 2.98 -38.63 -13.49
CA SER A 20 2.59 -39.02 -12.14
C SER A 20 3.72 -38.78 -11.11
N PHE A 21 4.95 -39.13 -11.49
CA PHE A 21 6.11 -38.88 -10.65
C PHE A 21 6.36 -37.38 -10.44
N LEU A 22 6.34 -36.60 -11.53
CA LEU A 22 6.49 -35.15 -11.47
C LEU A 22 5.38 -34.50 -10.64
N PHE A 23 4.15 -34.98 -10.77
CA PHE A 23 3.02 -34.48 -9.97
C PHE A 23 3.20 -34.79 -8.49
N LYS A 24 3.65 -36.00 -8.14
CA LYS A 24 3.98 -36.38 -6.75
C LYS A 24 5.16 -35.56 -6.22
N PHE A 25 6.17 -35.32 -7.03
CA PHE A 25 7.33 -34.50 -6.68
C PHE A 25 6.89 -33.03 -6.43
N ILE A 26 6.12 -32.46 -7.35
CA ILE A 26 5.57 -31.11 -7.23
C ILE A 26 4.71 -30.99 -5.97
N CYS A 27 3.81 -31.93 -5.72
CA CYS A 27 2.95 -31.93 -4.52
C CYS A 27 3.74 -32.08 -3.22
N LYS A 28 4.90 -32.77 -3.25
CA LYS A 28 5.76 -32.99 -2.08
C LYS A 28 6.63 -31.77 -1.73
N TYR A 29 7.19 -31.09 -2.72
CA TYR A 29 8.19 -30.05 -2.53
C TYR A 29 7.69 -28.63 -2.80
N ILE A 30 6.61 -28.48 -3.55
CA ILE A 30 5.94 -27.20 -3.77
C ILE A 30 4.63 -27.22 -2.97
N PRO A 31 4.39 -26.28 -2.07
CA PRO A 31 3.15 -26.24 -1.29
C PRO A 31 1.97 -25.83 -2.16
N LEU A 32 1.65 -26.67 -3.15
CA LEU A 32 0.42 -26.57 -3.99
C LEU A 32 -0.86 -26.79 -3.16
N ARG A 33 -0.73 -27.31 -1.93
CA ARG A 33 -1.83 -27.52 -0.99
C ARG A 33 -2.70 -26.28 -0.73
N GLN A 34 -2.19 -25.09 -0.98
CA GLN A 34 -2.97 -23.86 -0.82
C GLN A 34 -3.80 -23.48 -2.05
N TRP A 35 -3.61 -24.17 -3.17
CA TRP A 35 -4.21 -23.80 -4.46
C TRP A 35 -5.27 -24.78 -4.99
N ILE A 36 -5.18 -26.06 -4.65
CA ILE A 36 -5.94 -27.13 -5.33
C ILE A 36 -6.87 -27.90 -4.39
N PHE A 37 -6.57 -27.93 -3.10
CA PHE A 37 -7.41 -28.68 -2.17
C PHE A 37 -8.20 -27.72 -1.28
N ASP A 38 -9.51 -27.70 -1.48
CA ASP A 38 -10.44 -27.43 -0.41
C ASP A 38 -10.07 -28.40 0.71
N ASP A 39 -9.48 -27.87 1.77
CA ASP A 39 -9.23 -28.64 2.97
C ASP A 39 -10.62 -29.00 3.53
N SER A 40 -11.06 -30.23 3.24
CA SER A 40 -12.36 -30.74 3.70
C SER A 40 -12.52 -30.70 5.22
N ASN A 41 -11.40 -30.58 5.95
CA ASN A 41 -11.33 -30.41 7.39
C ASN A 41 -11.27 -28.95 7.82
N SER A 42 -11.18 -27.99 6.89
CA SER A 42 -11.26 -26.58 7.26
C SER A 42 -12.67 -26.24 7.69
N PRO A 43 -12.86 -25.66 8.88
CA PRO A 43 -14.16 -25.20 9.32
C PRO A 43 -14.80 -24.29 8.25
N GLU A 44 -16.09 -24.44 8.02
CA GLU A 44 -16.82 -23.70 6.98
C GLU A 44 -16.61 -22.20 7.04
N TYR A 45 -16.46 -21.64 8.26
CA TYR A 45 -16.21 -20.19 8.44
C TYR A 45 -14.87 -19.71 7.86
N GLN A 46 -13.89 -20.59 7.59
CA GLN A 46 -12.65 -20.25 6.90
C GLN A 46 -12.83 -20.18 5.38
N LYS A 47 -13.92 -20.75 4.89
CA LYS A 47 -14.31 -20.75 3.47
C LYS A 47 -15.19 -19.55 3.11
N PHE A 48 -15.61 -18.74 4.08
CA PHE A 48 -16.42 -17.55 3.79
C PHE A 48 -15.61 -16.52 3.02
N LYS A 49 -15.93 -16.41 1.75
CA LYS A 49 -15.60 -15.28 0.93
C LYS A 49 -16.61 -14.18 1.24
N VAL A 50 -16.14 -13.01 1.63
CA VAL A 50 -17.01 -11.84 1.65
C VAL A 50 -16.98 -11.29 0.24
N ASP A 51 -17.86 -11.81 -0.59
CA ASP A 51 -17.83 -11.47 -1.98
C ASP A 51 -18.45 -10.10 -2.24
N GLU A 52 -19.29 -9.56 -1.33
CA GLU A 52 -20.01 -8.33 -1.63
C GLU A 52 -20.68 -7.70 -0.41
N PRO A 53 -20.89 -6.39 -0.41
CA PRO A 53 -20.28 -5.35 -1.23
C PRO A 53 -18.86 -5.02 -0.79
N PRO A 54 -18.04 -4.40 -1.66
CA PRO A 54 -16.69 -4.00 -1.27
C PRO A 54 -16.76 -3.15 -0.01
N LEU A 55 -15.81 -3.38 0.92
CA LEU A 55 -15.69 -2.56 2.12
C LEU A 55 -15.56 -1.10 1.68
N ILE A 56 -16.61 -0.32 1.88
CA ILE A 56 -16.62 1.07 1.48
C ILE A 56 -15.63 1.79 2.40
N LYS A 57 -14.55 2.27 1.83
CA LYS A 57 -13.77 3.34 2.44
C LYS A 57 -14.64 4.59 2.35
N LYS A 58 -15.50 4.79 3.31
CA LYS A 58 -16.15 6.09 3.43
C LYS A 58 -15.11 7.04 3.99
N PRO A 59 -14.85 8.19 3.35
CA PRO A 59 -14.33 9.34 4.09
C PRO A 59 -15.25 9.48 5.29
N VAL A 60 -14.66 9.72 6.46
CA VAL A 60 -15.46 10.06 7.64
C VAL A 60 -15.98 11.46 7.34
N GLU A 61 -17.11 11.56 6.65
CA GLU A 61 -17.90 12.76 6.70
C GLU A 61 -18.18 12.98 8.17
N ALA A 62 -17.83 14.15 8.69
CA ALA A 62 -18.13 14.53 10.07
C ALA A 62 -19.67 14.69 10.15
N TRP A 63 -20.34 13.59 10.38
CA TRP A 63 -21.79 13.62 10.55
C TRP A 63 -22.07 14.42 11.80
N TYR A 64 -22.95 15.39 11.65
CA TYR A 64 -23.41 16.16 12.80
C TYR A 64 -24.10 15.22 13.78
N TYR A 65 -23.84 15.38 15.07
CA TYR A 65 -24.29 14.42 16.10
C TYR A 65 -25.81 14.17 16.12
N LYS A 66 -26.63 15.17 15.76
CA LYS A 66 -28.10 15.02 15.68
C LYS A 66 -28.51 14.04 14.59
N ASP A 67 -27.85 14.11 13.42
CA ASP A 67 -28.12 13.19 12.30
C ASP A 67 -27.68 11.77 12.67
N PHE A 68 -26.58 11.67 13.42
CA PHE A 68 -26.12 10.39 13.94
C PHE A 68 -27.08 9.79 14.96
N LEU A 69 -27.67 10.59 15.84
CA LEU A 69 -28.70 10.17 16.79
C LEU A 69 -29.97 9.70 16.07
N ALA A 70 -30.43 10.47 15.07
CA ALA A 70 -31.57 10.10 14.24
C ALA A 70 -31.33 8.78 13.48
N TYR A 71 -30.14 8.62 12.93
CA TYR A 71 -29.74 7.38 12.24
C TYR A 71 -29.70 6.17 13.19
N ILE A 72 -29.16 6.32 14.41
CA ILE A 72 -29.12 5.25 15.42
C ILE A 72 -30.55 4.88 15.84
N LYS A 73 -31.40 5.85 16.04
CA LYS A 73 -32.82 5.63 16.40
C LYS A 73 -33.54 4.89 15.28
N TRP A 74 -33.42 5.36 14.04
CA TRP A 74 -34.03 4.72 12.89
C TRP A 74 -33.54 3.29 12.65
N LYS A 75 -32.24 3.06 12.78
CA LYS A 75 -31.65 1.77 12.45
C LYS A 75 -31.73 0.72 13.53
N TYR A 76 -31.63 1.15 14.80
CA TYR A 76 -31.48 0.24 15.93
C TYR A 76 -32.61 0.36 16.94
N ASP A 77 -33.53 1.27 16.75
CA ASP A 77 -34.62 1.62 17.68
C ASP A 77 -34.10 1.91 19.13
N VAL A 78 -32.95 2.60 19.18
CA VAL A 78 -32.29 2.93 20.46
C VAL A 78 -32.09 4.42 20.59
N ASP A 79 -32.67 5.01 21.63
CA ASP A 79 -32.40 6.40 22.01
C ASP A 79 -31.07 6.48 22.77
N VAL A 80 -30.07 7.18 22.22
CA VAL A 80 -28.81 7.45 22.91
C VAL A 80 -28.99 8.58 23.88
N LYS A 81 -29.17 8.25 25.17
CA LYS A 81 -29.33 9.24 26.25
C LYS A 81 -27.98 9.84 26.65
N PRO A 82 -27.93 11.11 27.11
CA PRO A 82 -26.74 11.70 27.70
C PRO A 82 -26.09 10.83 28.77
N VAL A 83 -24.81 11.05 29.02
CA VAL A 83 -24.04 10.27 29.98
C VAL A 83 -24.47 10.69 31.41
N LYS A 84 -25.03 9.76 32.18
CA LYS A 84 -25.26 9.99 33.62
C LYS A 84 -23.93 9.86 34.36
N ARG A 85 -23.43 10.94 34.90
CA ARG A 85 -22.14 10.97 35.61
C ARG A 85 -22.38 10.86 37.11
N ARG A 86 -21.61 9.96 37.73
CA ARG A 86 -21.53 9.88 39.20
C ARG A 86 -20.38 10.70 39.77
N SER A 87 -19.40 11.07 38.95
CA SER A 87 -18.24 11.86 39.34
C SER A 87 -18.03 13.05 38.41
N ILE A 88 -17.46 14.11 38.94
CA ILE A 88 -17.05 15.28 38.18
C ILE A 88 -15.99 14.81 37.16
N CYS A 89 -16.26 15.09 35.90
CA CYS A 89 -15.37 14.72 34.83
C CYS A 89 -14.58 15.96 34.35
N ASP A 90 -13.26 15.88 34.33
CA ASP A 90 -12.37 16.98 33.90
C ASP A 90 -12.40 17.23 32.38
N ILE A 91 -13.53 17.06 31.73
CA ILE A 91 -13.72 17.47 30.36
C ILE A 91 -14.12 18.94 30.35
N PRO A 92 -13.39 19.83 29.65
CA PRO A 92 -13.75 21.24 29.56
C PRO A 92 -15.16 21.44 29.01
N ASP A 93 -15.85 22.48 29.48
CA ASP A 93 -17.27 22.70 29.14
C ASP A 93 -17.48 23.02 27.65
N ASN A 94 -16.50 23.64 27.03
CA ASN A 94 -16.48 23.98 25.61
C ASN A 94 -15.95 22.85 24.71
N TYR A 95 -15.63 21.67 25.28
CA TYR A 95 -15.10 20.58 24.49
C TYR A 95 -16.23 19.82 23.78
N ILE A 96 -16.14 19.75 22.47
CA ILE A 96 -17.04 19.02 21.58
C ILE A 96 -16.32 17.83 20.94
N CYS A 97 -17.08 16.81 20.58
CA CYS A 97 -16.50 15.66 19.88
C CYS A 97 -15.95 16.09 18.52
N PRO A 98 -14.66 15.90 18.23
CA PRO A 98 -14.07 16.32 16.95
C PRO A 98 -14.53 15.49 15.75
N HIS A 99 -15.26 14.39 15.98
CA HIS A 99 -15.73 13.51 14.91
C HIS A 99 -17.20 13.76 14.52
N CYS A 100 -18.04 14.15 15.45
CA CYS A 100 -19.48 14.33 15.21
C CYS A 100 -20.05 15.61 15.84
N ASN A 101 -19.21 16.45 16.41
CA ASN A 101 -19.58 17.68 17.10
C ASN A 101 -20.59 17.48 18.25
N ALA A 102 -20.65 16.27 18.84
CA ALA A 102 -21.49 16.01 20.00
C ALA A 102 -21.00 16.83 21.21
N PRO A 103 -21.92 17.46 21.97
CA PRO A 103 -21.57 18.25 23.14
C PRO A 103 -21.06 17.37 24.29
N LYS A 104 -20.44 18.01 25.29
CA LYS A 104 -19.88 17.39 26.49
C LYS A 104 -20.76 16.35 27.16
N GLU A 105 -22.07 16.53 27.11
CA GLU A 105 -23.06 15.64 27.72
C GLU A 105 -23.03 14.20 27.18
N TYR A 106 -22.54 14.01 25.98
CA TYR A 106 -22.38 12.70 25.35
C TYR A 106 -20.94 12.16 25.42
N LEU A 107 -20.06 12.84 26.14
CA LEU A 107 -18.66 12.48 26.27
C LEU A 107 -18.34 11.94 27.66
N TYR A 108 -17.46 10.94 27.74
CA TYR A 108 -17.00 10.39 29.00
C TYR A 108 -15.55 9.91 28.92
N LYS A 109 -14.84 9.96 30.04
CA LYS A 109 -13.47 9.43 30.14
C LYS A 109 -13.50 7.91 30.13
N ASN A 110 -12.58 7.31 29.38
CA ASN A 110 -12.39 5.87 29.37
C ASN A 110 -11.54 5.45 30.58
N ASN A 111 -12.08 4.59 31.42
CA ASN A 111 -11.37 4.09 32.60
C ASN A 111 -10.12 3.31 32.17
N GLY A 112 -8.97 3.70 32.68
CA GLY A 112 -7.68 3.03 32.43
C GLY A 112 -6.84 3.56 31.27
N SER A 113 -7.30 4.58 30.55
CA SER A 113 -6.50 5.23 29.52
C SER A 113 -6.23 6.70 29.81
N HIS A 114 -4.97 7.11 29.73
CA HIS A 114 -4.55 8.49 29.99
C HIS A 114 -5.27 9.47 29.05
N ASN A 115 -6.16 10.29 29.64
CA ASN A 115 -6.87 11.41 28.96
C ASN A 115 -7.69 11.05 27.68
N GLN A 116 -8.06 9.79 27.51
CA GLN A 116 -8.89 9.38 26.40
C GLN A 116 -10.38 9.63 26.71
N ILE A 117 -11.04 10.38 25.84
CA ILE A 117 -12.47 10.68 25.89
C ILE A 117 -13.18 9.85 24.82
N LEU A 118 -14.23 9.17 25.21
CA LEU A 118 -15.12 8.43 24.32
C LEU A 118 -16.40 9.22 24.07
N CYS A 119 -16.82 9.27 22.80
CA CYS A 119 -18.10 9.81 22.40
C CYS A 119 -19.16 8.70 22.35
N LYS A 120 -20.25 8.86 23.10
CA LYS A 120 -21.36 7.91 23.15
C LYS A 120 -22.17 7.89 21.84
N VAL A 121 -22.15 8.97 21.08
CA VAL A 121 -22.89 9.10 19.82
C VAL A 121 -22.15 8.38 18.67
N CYS A 122 -20.94 8.75 18.38
CA CYS A 122 -20.18 8.18 17.24
C CYS A 122 -19.28 7.00 17.61
N GLY A 123 -19.10 6.72 18.92
CA GLY A 123 -18.24 5.63 19.41
C GLY A 123 -16.73 5.89 19.23
N ASN A 124 -16.34 7.08 18.78
CA ASN A 124 -14.94 7.42 18.58
C ASN A 124 -14.28 7.94 19.86
N SER A 125 -12.99 7.66 19.97
CA SER A 125 -12.15 8.19 21.06
C SER A 125 -11.40 9.44 20.60
N SER A 126 -11.27 10.40 21.52
CA SER A 126 -10.54 11.65 21.33
C SER A 126 -9.76 12.01 22.60
N SER A 127 -8.96 13.05 22.57
CA SER A 127 -8.24 13.57 23.74
C SER A 127 -8.48 15.07 23.87
N CYS A 128 -8.56 15.57 25.12
CA CYS A 128 -8.65 17.02 25.37
C CYS A 128 -7.40 17.77 24.89
N ASN A 129 -6.26 17.09 24.84
CA ASN A 129 -5.06 17.61 24.19
C ASN A 129 -4.94 16.89 22.85
N PRO A 130 -5.43 17.45 21.76
CA PRO A 130 -5.35 16.83 20.45
C PRO A 130 -3.89 16.75 20.03
N LYS A 131 -3.25 15.65 20.41
CA LYS A 131 -2.07 15.17 19.69
C LYS A 131 -2.62 14.57 18.42
N GLU A 132 -2.47 15.27 17.33
CA GLU A 132 -2.71 14.85 15.95
C GLU A 132 -3.87 13.88 15.72
N PHE A 133 -4.91 14.38 15.04
CA PHE A 133 -5.94 13.54 14.48
C PHE A 133 -5.41 12.82 13.24
N GLU A 134 -4.98 11.58 13.39
CA GLU A 134 -5.05 10.67 12.27
C GLU A 134 -6.53 10.32 12.05
N VAL A 135 -7.17 10.97 11.10
CA VAL A 135 -8.44 10.47 10.54
C VAL A 135 -8.08 9.21 9.76
N THR A 136 -8.03 8.08 10.39
CA THR A 136 -7.81 6.80 9.73
C THR A 136 -9.04 6.44 8.90
N ASN A 137 -8.86 6.07 7.64
CA ASN A 137 -9.91 5.49 6.82
C ASN A 137 -10.45 4.25 7.54
N LYS A 138 -11.57 4.37 8.21
CA LYS A 138 -12.21 3.24 8.86
C LYS A 138 -12.92 2.39 7.84
N LEU A 139 -12.63 1.11 7.84
CA LEU A 139 -13.39 0.13 7.09
C LEU A 139 -14.65 -0.22 7.87
N PHE A 140 -15.76 -0.29 7.19
CA PHE A 140 -17.06 -0.58 7.79
C PHE A 140 -17.56 -1.96 7.37
N CYS A 141 -18.25 -2.62 8.28
CA CYS A 141 -18.88 -3.90 8.02
C CYS A 141 -19.98 -3.75 6.94
N PRO A 142 -19.94 -4.53 5.85
CA PRO A 142 -20.94 -4.43 4.79
C PRO A 142 -22.35 -4.83 5.26
N HIS A 143 -22.44 -5.59 6.34
CA HIS A 143 -23.71 -6.13 6.83
C HIS A 143 -24.39 -5.26 7.89
N CYS A 144 -23.63 -4.49 8.66
CA CYS A 144 -24.18 -3.69 9.76
C CYS A 144 -23.60 -2.29 9.87
N SER A 145 -22.73 -1.89 8.96
CA SER A 145 -22.11 -0.57 8.89
C SER A 145 -21.32 -0.13 10.16
N HIS A 146 -20.98 -1.07 11.05
CA HIS A 146 -20.05 -0.78 12.17
C HIS A 146 -18.61 -0.81 11.69
N ALA A 147 -17.77 -0.01 12.33
CA ALA A 147 -16.33 0.00 12.05
C ALA A 147 -15.73 -1.40 12.28
N LEU A 148 -14.86 -1.81 11.37
CA LEU A 148 -14.15 -3.07 11.44
C LEU A 148 -12.79 -2.91 12.10
N ALA A 149 -12.45 -3.85 12.98
CA ALA A 149 -11.11 -3.97 13.52
C ALA A 149 -10.28 -4.90 12.63
N ALA A 150 -9.12 -4.45 12.15
CA ALA A 150 -8.16 -5.29 11.47
C ALA A 150 -7.59 -6.34 12.43
N LYS A 151 -7.51 -7.62 12.02
CA LYS A 151 -7.01 -8.72 12.85
C LYS A 151 -5.76 -9.34 12.30
N LYS A 152 -5.75 -9.71 11.02
CA LYS A 152 -4.61 -10.39 10.39
C LYS A 152 -4.57 -10.05 8.90
N ASP A 153 -3.38 -9.85 8.39
CA ASP A 153 -3.11 -9.86 6.97
C ASP A 153 -2.60 -11.25 6.59
N ARG A 154 -3.29 -11.89 5.67
CA ARG A 154 -2.92 -13.16 5.06
C ARG A 154 -2.37 -12.89 3.66
N LYS A 155 -1.73 -13.90 3.06
CA LYS A 155 -1.07 -13.77 1.75
C LYS A 155 -2.01 -13.28 0.64
N PHE A 156 -3.26 -13.73 0.66
CA PHE A 156 -4.24 -13.44 -0.40
C PHE A 156 -5.51 -12.73 0.08
N PHE A 157 -5.65 -12.52 1.38
CA PHE A 157 -6.84 -11.87 1.93
C PHE A 157 -6.54 -11.22 3.29
N ARG A 158 -7.36 -10.24 3.63
CA ARG A 158 -7.35 -9.61 4.96
C ARG A 158 -8.48 -10.14 5.81
N VAL A 159 -8.21 -10.30 7.09
CA VAL A 159 -9.20 -10.68 8.09
C VAL A 159 -9.54 -9.48 8.94
N HIS A 160 -10.79 -9.10 8.90
CA HIS A 160 -11.37 -8.04 9.74
C HIS A 160 -12.30 -8.66 10.75
N LYS A 161 -12.51 -7.98 11.89
CA LYS A 161 -13.46 -8.40 12.90
C LYS A 161 -14.55 -7.33 13.04
N CYS A 162 -15.82 -7.73 12.85
CA CYS A 162 -16.95 -6.91 13.24
C CYS A 162 -17.22 -7.13 14.72
N VAL A 163 -17.18 -6.08 15.53
CA VAL A 163 -17.38 -6.15 16.99
C VAL A 163 -18.84 -6.03 17.41
N ASN A 164 -19.73 -5.75 16.46
CA ASN A 164 -21.17 -5.60 16.75
C ASN A 164 -21.84 -6.96 17.03
N PRO A 165 -22.34 -7.24 18.24
CA PRO A 165 -23.02 -8.48 18.57
C PRO A 165 -24.37 -8.66 17.87
N LYS A 166 -24.97 -7.58 17.36
CA LYS A 166 -26.22 -7.57 16.61
C LYS A 166 -25.99 -7.60 15.08
N CYS A 167 -24.77 -7.84 14.62
CA CYS A 167 -24.47 -7.93 13.21
C CYS A 167 -25.24 -9.08 12.55
N PRO A 168 -26.03 -8.86 11.48
CA PRO A 168 -26.75 -9.91 10.79
C PRO A 168 -25.84 -11.06 10.31
N TYR A 169 -24.65 -10.72 9.84
CA TYR A 169 -23.64 -11.69 9.43
C TYR A 169 -23.22 -12.59 10.60
N TYR A 170 -22.91 -12.00 11.74
CA TYR A 170 -22.58 -12.74 12.96
C TYR A 170 -23.72 -13.66 13.40
N LEU A 171 -24.95 -13.13 13.46
CA LEU A 171 -26.12 -13.90 13.88
C LEU A 171 -26.43 -15.06 12.93
N ASN A 172 -26.27 -14.86 11.63
CA ASN A 172 -26.43 -15.93 10.64
C ASN A 172 -25.36 -17.01 10.79
N ASN A 173 -24.10 -16.62 11.04
CA ASN A 173 -23.03 -17.60 11.28
C ASN A 173 -23.24 -18.34 12.61
N LEU A 174 -23.76 -17.67 13.63
CA LEU A 174 -24.08 -18.28 14.92
C LEU A 174 -25.14 -19.38 14.80
N LYS A 175 -26.15 -19.20 13.93
CA LYS A 175 -27.22 -20.19 13.68
C LYS A 175 -26.69 -21.46 13.01
N LYS A 176 -25.56 -21.39 12.30
CA LYS A 176 -24.96 -22.52 11.59
C LYS A 176 -24.11 -23.43 12.49
N VAL A 177 -23.76 -22.97 13.68
CA VAL A 177 -22.93 -23.72 14.62
C VAL A 177 -23.80 -24.39 15.66
N ASP A 178 -23.56 -25.67 15.90
CA ASP A 178 -24.29 -26.43 16.92
C ASP A 178 -24.08 -25.82 18.30
N LYS A 179 -25.18 -25.73 19.08
CA LYS A 179 -25.19 -25.18 20.44
C LYS A 179 -24.21 -25.92 21.37
N LYS A 180 -24.03 -27.24 21.18
CA LYS A 180 -23.08 -28.05 21.95
C LYS A 180 -21.64 -27.52 21.79
N HIS A 181 -21.22 -27.22 20.59
CA HIS A 181 -19.89 -26.68 20.31
C HIS A 181 -19.69 -25.24 20.76
N LEU A 182 -20.77 -24.47 20.86
CA LEU A 182 -20.69 -23.09 21.39
C LEU A 182 -20.55 -23.04 22.90
N ALA A 183 -20.99 -24.08 23.61
CA ALA A 183 -20.90 -24.21 25.06
C ALA A 183 -19.46 -24.56 25.53
N GLU A 184 -18.60 -25.04 24.64
CA GLU A 184 -17.19 -25.28 24.95
C GLU A 184 -16.44 -24.01 25.32
N PRO A 185 -15.45 -24.07 26.25
CA PRO A 185 -14.74 -22.87 26.77
C PRO A 185 -14.16 -21.96 25.68
N TYR A 186 -13.81 -22.50 24.53
CA TYR A 186 -13.22 -21.79 23.41
C TYR A 186 -14.14 -21.68 22.19
N GLY A 187 -15.37 -22.19 22.23
CA GLY A 187 -16.23 -22.38 21.05
C GLY A 187 -16.46 -21.11 20.25
N LYS A 188 -16.91 -20.02 20.86
CA LYS A 188 -17.15 -18.73 20.16
C LYS A 188 -15.88 -18.14 19.55
N ASN A 189 -14.73 -18.28 20.21
CA ASN A 189 -13.45 -17.77 19.73
C ASN A 189 -12.84 -18.67 18.66
N TYR A 190 -13.07 -19.99 18.76
CA TYR A 190 -12.60 -20.97 17.81
C TYR A 190 -13.25 -20.77 16.43
N TYR A 191 -14.57 -20.63 16.38
CA TYR A 191 -15.33 -20.48 15.14
C TYR A 191 -15.19 -19.09 14.51
N LYS A 192 -14.66 -18.08 15.21
CA LYS A 192 -14.37 -16.76 14.65
C LYS A 192 -15.56 -16.13 13.90
N LEU A 193 -16.77 -16.30 14.42
CA LEU A 193 -18.05 -15.96 13.79
C LEU A 193 -18.19 -14.47 13.39
N HIS A 194 -17.41 -13.60 14.03
CA HIS A 194 -17.34 -12.16 13.71
C HIS A 194 -16.35 -11.83 12.60
N TYR A 195 -15.58 -12.80 12.10
CA TYR A 195 -14.52 -12.51 11.16
C TYR A 195 -15.08 -12.35 9.76
N ILE A 196 -14.64 -11.31 9.09
CA ILE A 196 -14.95 -11.00 7.71
C ILE A 196 -13.68 -11.22 6.91
N TYR A 197 -13.72 -12.19 6.02
CA TYR A 197 -12.64 -12.52 5.10
C TYR A 197 -12.90 -11.76 3.81
N ARG A 198 -11.87 -11.14 3.27
CA ARG A 198 -11.97 -10.42 2.03
C ARG A 198 -10.90 -10.88 1.07
N GLU A 199 -11.33 -11.43 -0.04
CA GLU A 199 -10.49 -11.65 -1.20
C GLU A 199 -10.35 -10.33 -1.97
N PHE A 200 -9.14 -10.05 -2.44
CA PHE A 200 -8.92 -8.85 -3.24
C PHE A 200 -9.15 -9.15 -4.70
N THR A 201 -10.33 -8.83 -5.21
CA THR A 201 -10.49 -8.56 -6.64
C THR A 201 -10.15 -7.08 -6.84
N VAL A 202 -9.02 -6.80 -7.45
CA VAL A 202 -8.59 -5.42 -7.68
C VAL A 202 -8.73 -5.16 -9.17
N ASP A 203 -9.57 -4.20 -9.53
CA ASP A 203 -9.51 -3.62 -10.86
C ASP A 203 -8.34 -2.64 -10.92
N PHE A 204 -7.24 -3.10 -11.51
CA PHE A 204 -6.01 -2.31 -11.61
C PHE A 204 -6.17 -1.07 -12.47
N PHE A 205 -7.16 -1.00 -13.34
CA PHE A 205 -7.42 0.17 -14.19
C PHE A 205 -8.26 1.23 -13.50
N ASP A 206 -9.19 0.84 -12.62
CA ASP A 206 -10.05 1.77 -11.89
C ASP A 206 -9.47 2.16 -10.51
N MET A 207 -8.36 1.51 -10.10
CA MET A 207 -7.70 1.82 -8.85
C MET A 207 -7.09 3.23 -8.86
N GLU A 208 -7.40 4.05 -7.87
CA GLU A 208 -6.72 5.32 -7.66
C GLU A 208 -5.26 5.09 -7.25
N LEU A 209 -4.31 5.47 -8.09
CA LEU A 209 -2.88 5.34 -7.83
C LEU A 209 -2.38 6.27 -6.72
N SER A 210 -3.07 7.39 -6.54
CA SER A 210 -2.81 8.39 -5.50
C SER A 210 -3.63 8.17 -4.23
N SER A 211 -4.30 7.01 -4.09
CA SER A 211 -5.10 6.72 -2.89
C SER A 211 -4.21 6.59 -1.66
N LEU A 212 -3.71 7.72 -1.22
CA LEU A 212 -3.25 7.88 0.14
C LEU A 212 -4.45 7.75 1.07
N PRO A 213 -4.21 7.28 2.29
CA PRO A 213 -5.20 7.48 3.34
C PRO A 213 -5.55 8.97 3.31
N LYS A 214 -6.82 9.30 3.06
CA LYS A 214 -7.33 10.69 2.92
C LYS A 214 -7.15 11.57 4.17
N ASN A 215 -6.29 11.17 5.08
CA ASN A 215 -6.21 11.65 6.43
C ASN A 215 -4.83 12.17 6.74
N PHE A 216 -4.44 13.18 5.98
CA PHE A 216 -3.30 13.97 6.34
C PHE A 216 -3.70 15.03 7.35
N SER A 217 -3.38 14.77 8.61
CA SER A 217 -3.22 15.82 9.60
C SER A 217 -2.04 16.70 9.22
N SER A 218 -2.16 17.98 9.47
CA SER A 218 -1.02 18.88 9.45
C SER A 218 0.11 18.25 10.27
N LEU A 219 1.35 18.30 9.77
CA LEU A 219 2.52 17.82 10.49
C LEU A 219 2.64 18.57 11.80
N LYS A 220 2.25 17.96 12.91
CA LYS A 220 2.41 18.48 14.26
C LYS A 220 3.57 17.78 14.92
N PHE A 221 4.55 18.54 15.34
CA PHE A 221 5.72 18.05 16.05
C PHE A 221 5.52 18.24 17.54
N SER A 222 5.30 17.16 18.29
CA SER A 222 5.10 17.23 19.74
C SER A 222 6.41 17.28 20.53
N LYS A 223 7.49 16.71 20.00
CA LYS A 223 8.76 16.56 20.72
C LYS A 223 9.96 17.13 19.96
N HIS A 224 9.95 17.05 18.64
CA HIS A 224 11.03 17.49 17.77
C HIS A 224 10.43 18.30 16.62
N ASN A 225 11.22 19.22 16.04
CA ASN A 225 10.78 20.09 14.95
C ASN A 225 10.98 19.45 13.56
N ALA A 226 10.52 20.14 12.52
CA ALA A 226 10.63 19.70 11.13
C ALA A 226 12.09 19.49 10.68
N HIS A 227 13.03 20.26 11.23
CA HIS A 227 14.45 20.13 10.91
C HIS A 227 15.02 18.78 11.35
N ILE A 228 14.66 18.31 12.54
CA ILE A 228 15.09 17.00 13.06
C ILE A 228 14.52 15.86 12.22
N MET A 229 13.24 15.95 11.81
CA MET A 229 12.66 15.00 10.88
C MET A 229 13.47 14.97 9.57
N SER A 230 13.82 16.10 9.03
CA SER A 230 14.53 16.20 7.75
C SER A 230 15.99 15.73 7.86
N LEU A 231 16.65 15.92 9.00
CA LEU A 231 17.94 15.29 9.31
C LEU A 231 17.82 13.76 9.32
N CYS A 232 16.79 13.23 9.97
CA CYS A 232 16.53 11.79 9.96
C CYS A 232 16.32 11.25 8.53
N LEU A 233 15.56 11.97 7.68
CA LEU A 233 15.37 11.60 6.28
C LEU A 233 16.68 11.63 5.50
N THR A 234 17.50 12.67 5.70
CA THR A 234 18.81 12.75 5.07
C THR A 234 19.70 11.57 5.43
N LEU A 235 19.78 11.22 6.70
CA LEU A 235 20.58 10.08 7.16
C LEU A 235 20.00 8.75 6.68
N HIS A 236 18.69 8.57 6.78
CA HIS A 236 18.03 7.31 6.46
C HIS A 236 17.89 7.06 4.95
N VAL A 237 17.45 8.05 4.18
CA VAL A 237 17.15 7.88 2.75
C VAL A 237 18.38 8.17 1.89
N ASN A 238 19.01 9.33 2.07
CA ASN A 238 20.13 9.74 1.20
C ASN A 238 21.37 8.89 1.48
N LEU A 239 21.73 8.68 2.76
CA LEU A 239 22.91 7.92 3.16
C LEU A 239 22.62 6.43 3.34
N GLY A 240 21.34 6.03 3.27
CA GLY A 240 20.92 4.64 3.35
C GLY A 240 21.07 4.00 4.74
N LEU A 241 21.21 4.79 5.82
CA LEU A 241 21.37 4.23 7.15
C LEU A 241 20.10 3.48 7.59
N SER A 242 20.27 2.35 8.30
CA SER A 242 19.14 1.67 8.91
C SER A 242 18.49 2.56 9.99
N LEU A 243 17.23 2.31 10.36
CA LEU A 243 16.51 3.08 11.38
C LEU A 243 17.28 3.21 12.69
N ARG A 244 17.91 2.10 13.15
CA ARG A 244 18.73 2.06 14.37
C ARG A 244 20.02 2.88 14.22
N LYS A 245 20.69 2.75 13.07
CA LYS A 245 21.90 3.54 12.79
C LYS A 245 21.59 5.02 12.62
N THR A 246 20.45 5.36 12.06
CA THR A 246 19.96 6.75 11.98
C THR A 246 19.73 7.33 13.38
N ALA A 247 19.06 6.58 14.26
CA ALA A 247 18.86 7.03 15.65
C ALA A 247 20.19 7.17 16.41
N GLN A 248 21.14 6.25 16.20
CA GLN A 248 22.49 6.34 16.74
C GLN A 248 23.21 7.59 16.20
N ALA A 249 23.21 7.81 14.88
CA ALA A 249 23.87 8.96 14.26
C ALA A 249 23.27 10.31 14.76
N MET A 250 21.95 10.36 14.97
CA MET A 250 21.31 11.56 15.56
C MET A 250 21.83 11.84 16.97
N ASN A 251 22.04 10.81 17.78
CA ASN A 251 22.63 11.00 19.11
C ASN A 251 24.13 11.36 19.05
N ASP A 252 24.90 10.63 18.25
CA ASP A 252 26.35 10.75 18.23
C ASP A 252 26.84 12.06 17.56
N LEU A 253 26.16 12.52 16.50
CA LEU A 253 26.55 13.71 15.74
C LEU A 253 25.87 14.99 16.24
N TYR A 254 24.65 14.89 16.75
CA TYR A 254 23.84 16.07 17.10
C TYR A 254 23.38 16.10 18.56
N GLY A 255 23.71 15.08 19.37
CA GLY A 255 23.26 14.97 20.76
C GLY A 255 21.74 14.78 20.92
N ILE A 256 21.04 14.43 19.83
CA ILE A 256 19.58 14.32 19.80
C ILE A 256 19.18 12.87 20.07
N LYS A 257 18.62 12.61 21.24
CA LYS A 257 18.09 11.28 21.61
C LYS A 257 16.75 11.03 20.95
N ILE A 258 16.72 10.17 19.93
CA ILE A 258 15.53 9.78 19.19
C ILE A 258 15.47 8.24 19.10
N SER A 259 14.28 7.65 19.18
CA SER A 259 14.12 6.21 19.00
C SER A 259 14.07 5.83 17.51
N HIS A 260 14.50 4.62 17.19
CA HIS A 260 14.38 4.09 15.82
C HIS A 260 12.92 4.03 15.33
N GLN A 261 11.97 3.84 16.26
CA GLN A 261 10.53 3.88 15.93
C GLN A 261 10.09 5.28 15.53
N MET A 262 10.62 6.32 16.16
CA MET A 262 10.32 7.71 15.76
C MET A 262 10.89 8.02 14.38
N VAL A 263 12.09 7.53 14.06
CA VAL A 263 12.66 7.65 12.71
C VAL A 263 11.75 6.96 11.68
N ALA A 264 11.25 5.76 11.99
CA ALA A 264 10.29 5.05 11.13
C ALA A 264 8.98 5.84 10.94
N ASN A 265 8.46 6.42 12.01
CA ASN A 265 7.25 7.26 11.94
C ASN A 265 7.48 8.51 11.06
N TYR A 266 8.63 9.15 11.18
CA TYR A 266 8.99 10.29 10.33
C TYR A 266 9.11 9.88 8.86
N ALA A 267 9.78 8.77 8.58
CA ALA A 267 9.90 8.26 7.22
C ALA A 267 8.51 7.92 6.62
N ARG A 268 7.66 7.25 7.39
CA ARG A 268 6.28 6.95 6.97
C ARG A 268 5.48 8.22 6.69
N THR A 269 5.51 9.18 7.60
CA THR A 269 4.78 10.45 7.45
C THR A 269 5.27 11.22 6.23
N ALA A 270 6.58 11.34 6.06
CA ALA A 270 7.16 11.99 4.89
C ALA A 270 6.77 11.29 3.58
N ALA A 271 6.83 9.96 3.55
CA ALA A 271 6.42 9.17 2.37
C ALA A 271 4.99 9.47 1.96
N LEU A 272 4.09 9.45 2.94
CA LEU A 272 2.68 9.71 2.72
C LEU A 272 2.42 11.13 2.19
N VAL A 273 3.15 12.14 2.67
CA VAL A 273 3.01 13.53 2.22
C VAL A 273 3.63 13.75 0.85
N ILE A 274 4.80 13.17 0.60
CA ILE A 274 5.58 13.43 -0.62
C ILE A 274 5.05 12.62 -1.81
N LYS A 275 4.56 11.40 -1.57
CA LYS A 275 4.11 10.50 -2.65
C LYS A 275 3.10 11.14 -3.62
N PRO A 276 2.05 11.87 -3.20
CA PRO A 276 1.14 12.54 -4.13
C PRO A 276 1.83 13.54 -5.04
N PHE A 277 2.82 14.26 -4.54
CA PHE A 277 3.60 15.16 -5.36
C PHE A 277 4.41 14.39 -6.41
N VAL A 278 5.10 13.33 -6.02
CA VAL A 278 5.89 12.47 -6.93
C VAL A 278 5.00 11.85 -8.01
N ASP A 279 3.85 11.31 -7.61
CA ASP A 279 2.93 10.60 -8.52
C ASP A 279 2.17 11.54 -9.47
N ASN A 280 2.05 12.84 -9.14
CA ASN A 280 1.36 13.84 -9.94
C ASN A 280 2.30 14.88 -10.60
N TYR A 281 3.60 14.71 -10.43
CA TYR A 281 4.57 15.61 -11.09
C TYR A 281 4.53 15.45 -12.60
N ASP A 282 4.59 16.56 -13.33
CA ASP A 282 4.60 16.57 -14.80
C ASP A 282 6.03 16.26 -15.33
N TYR A 283 6.32 14.98 -15.44
CA TYR A 283 7.63 14.49 -15.88
C TYR A 283 7.93 14.72 -17.37
N LYS A 284 6.92 15.01 -18.20
CA LYS A 284 7.03 15.16 -19.66
C LYS A 284 7.83 13.99 -20.26
N PRO A 285 7.31 12.76 -20.20
CA PRO A 285 8.06 11.58 -20.60
C PRO A 285 8.44 11.61 -22.06
N SER A 286 9.59 11.07 -22.38
CA SER A 286 10.04 10.86 -23.75
C SER A 286 9.24 9.73 -24.43
N ASN A 287 9.53 9.46 -25.69
CA ASN A 287 8.91 8.37 -26.42
C ASN A 287 9.51 6.98 -26.10
N THR A 288 10.49 6.90 -25.21
CA THR A 288 11.17 5.64 -24.91
C THR A 288 11.19 5.39 -23.41
N LEU A 289 10.52 4.33 -22.98
CA LEU A 289 10.49 3.89 -21.61
C LEU A 289 11.21 2.54 -21.46
N VAL A 290 11.86 2.35 -20.32
CA VAL A 290 12.56 1.13 -19.96
C VAL A 290 12.00 0.59 -18.66
N ALA A 291 11.72 -0.70 -18.63
CA ALA A 291 11.17 -1.37 -17.47
C ALA A 291 12.03 -2.57 -17.05
N ASP A 292 12.08 -2.77 -15.74
CA ASP A 292 12.68 -3.97 -15.14
C ASP A 292 12.09 -4.17 -13.74
N GLU A 293 12.15 -5.40 -13.23
CA GLU A 293 11.78 -5.65 -11.85
C GLU A 293 12.97 -6.14 -11.03
N THR A 294 12.95 -5.82 -9.77
CA THR A 294 13.94 -6.28 -8.82
C THR A 294 13.27 -6.89 -7.59
N TYR A 295 13.91 -7.90 -7.00
CA TYR A 295 13.36 -8.56 -5.84
C TYR A 295 13.85 -7.94 -4.53
N ILE A 296 12.97 -7.98 -3.53
CA ILE A 296 13.20 -7.60 -2.14
C ILE A 296 12.75 -8.73 -1.21
N LYS A 297 13.03 -8.61 0.08
CA LYS A 297 12.47 -9.50 1.11
C LYS A 297 11.45 -8.75 1.94
N ILE A 298 10.28 -9.33 2.11
CA ILE A 298 9.21 -8.85 2.99
C ILE A 298 8.89 -9.99 3.97
N ARG A 299 9.20 -9.83 5.24
CA ARG A 299 9.14 -10.89 6.26
C ARG A 299 9.88 -12.16 5.85
N GLY A 300 11.05 -11.99 5.24
CA GLY A 300 11.86 -13.10 4.74
C GLY A 300 11.36 -13.74 3.43
N ILE A 301 10.14 -13.39 2.97
CA ILE A 301 9.55 -13.89 1.72
C ILE A 301 9.95 -12.97 0.56
N LYS A 302 10.13 -13.56 -0.62
CA LYS A 302 10.47 -12.82 -1.84
C LYS A 302 9.30 -11.95 -2.28
N GLY A 303 9.53 -10.66 -2.37
CA GLY A 303 8.65 -9.66 -2.98
C GLY A 303 9.37 -9.00 -4.16
N TYR A 304 8.68 -8.13 -4.87
CA TYR A 304 9.15 -7.52 -6.11
C TYR A 304 8.90 -6.02 -6.10
N ILE A 305 9.80 -5.29 -6.76
CA ILE A 305 9.59 -3.90 -7.13
C ILE A 305 9.65 -3.82 -8.65
N TRP A 306 8.64 -3.26 -9.24
CA TRP A 306 8.58 -2.92 -10.65
C TRP A 306 9.03 -1.48 -10.81
N PHE A 307 9.98 -1.24 -11.71
CA PHE A 307 10.42 0.09 -12.07
C PHE A 307 10.17 0.34 -13.54
N ILE A 308 9.67 1.54 -13.85
CA ILE A 308 9.59 2.07 -15.21
C ILE A 308 10.24 3.44 -15.21
N MET A 309 11.21 3.58 -16.08
CA MET A 309 12.06 4.75 -16.19
C MET A 309 11.99 5.32 -17.59
N ASP A 310 12.01 6.63 -17.70
CA ASP A 310 12.26 7.31 -18.97
C ASP A 310 13.74 7.16 -19.38
N ALA A 311 13.97 6.69 -20.59
CA ALA A 311 15.31 6.45 -21.10
C ALA A 311 16.13 7.75 -21.30
N VAL A 312 15.49 8.88 -21.57
CA VAL A 312 16.13 10.16 -21.83
C VAL A 312 16.37 10.94 -20.54
N SER A 313 15.31 11.26 -19.80
CA SER A 313 15.41 12.01 -18.54
C SER A 313 15.98 11.19 -17.38
N ARG A 314 15.94 9.85 -17.50
CA ARG A 314 16.30 8.88 -16.46
C ARG A 314 15.45 8.96 -15.21
N SER A 315 14.33 9.66 -15.26
CA SER A 315 13.39 9.77 -14.15
C SER A 315 12.61 8.47 -13.98
N VAL A 316 12.39 8.07 -12.74
CA VAL A 316 11.49 6.96 -12.41
C VAL A 316 10.07 7.50 -12.52
N LEU A 317 9.32 6.98 -13.50
CA LEU A 317 7.95 7.40 -13.79
C LEU A 317 6.90 6.47 -13.17
N GLY A 318 7.23 5.18 -13.08
CA GLY A 318 6.36 4.17 -12.50
C GLY A 318 7.12 3.28 -11.53
N TYR A 319 6.52 3.00 -10.37
CA TYR A 319 7.11 2.12 -9.37
C TYR A 319 6.01 1.45 -8.54
N GLN A 320 6.15 0.15 -8.33
CA GLN A 320 5.17 -0.63 -7.58
C GLN A 320 5.83 -1.72 -6.77
N VAL A 321 5.50 -1.81 -5.48
CA VAL A 321 5.89 -2.93 -4.62
C VAL A 321 4.80 -4.00 -4.68
N SER A 322 5.21 -5.26 -4.77
CA SER A 322 4.29 -6.40 -4.80
C SER A 322 4.87 -7.61 -4.07
N ASP A 323 4.00 -8.43 -3.55
CA ASP A 323 4.32 -9.77 -3.03
C ASP A 323 4.39 -10.85 -4.11
N ASN A 324 3.98 -10.50 -5.34
CA ASN A 324 4.00 -11.40 -6.49
C ASN A 324 4.58 -10.74 -7.72
N ARG A 325 5.03 -11.56 -8.69
CA ARG A 325 5.56 -11.14 -9.99
C ARG A 325 4.47 -11.25 -11.06
N GLY A 326 3.26 -10.76 -10.76
CA GLY A 326 2.11 -10.90 -11.64
C GLY A 326 1.90 -9.71 -12.60
N VAL A 327 0.89 -9.86 -13.46
CA VAL A 327 0.50 -8.83 -14.44
C VAL A 327 -0.09 -7.59 -13.76
N GLY A 328 -0.83 -7.77 -12.69
CA GLY A 328 -1.48 -6.66 -11.96
C GLY A 328 -0.51 -5.57 -11.47
N PRO A 329 0.52 -5.92 -10.68
CA PRO A 329 1.54 -4.94 -10.27
C PRO A 329 2.27 -4.29 -11.45
N CYS A 330 2.52 -5.03 -12.53
CA CYS A 330 3.08 -4.49 -13.77
C CYS A 330 2.18 -3.42 -14.38
N ILE A 331 0.87 -3.68 -14.46
CA ILE A 331 -0.14 -2.70 -14.93
C ILE A 331 -0.13 -1.46 -14.06
N LEU A 332 -0.07 -1.59 -12.74
CA LEU A 332 -0.03 -0.43 -11.84
C LEU A 332 1.20 0.44 -12.09
N ALA A 333 2.37 -0.15 -12.23
CA ALA A 333 3.59 0.59 -12.56
C ALA A 333 3.49 1.27 -13.93
N MET A 334 2.96 0.57 -14.95
CA MET A 334 2.73 1.15 -16.28
C MET A 334 1.73 2.30 -16.25
N ARG A 335 0.62 2.18 -15.50
CA ARG A 335 -0.35 3.27 -15.34
C ARG A 335 0.28 4.53 -14.79
N MET A 336 1.15 4.40 -13.78
CA MET A 336 1.88 5.55 -13.23
C MET A 336 2.73 6.19 -14.31
N ALA A 337 3.53 5.39 -15.03
CA ALA A 337 4.42 5.88 -16.08
C ALA A 337 3.66 6.51 -17.26
N PHE A 338 2.51 5.94 -17.64
CA PHE A 338 1.73 6.41 -18.79
C PHE A 338 0.87 7.65 -18.46
N LYS A 339 0.75 8.03 -17.20
CA LYS A 339 -0.01 9.22 -16.78
C LYS A 339 0.46 10.48 -17.51
N GLY A 340 1.76 10.64 -17.75
CA GLY A 340 2.34 11.77 -18.45
C GLY A 340 1.96 11.87 -19.93
N PHE A 341 1.51 10.78 -20.55
CA PHE A 341 1.03 10.75 -21.93
C PHE A 341 -0.46 11.12 -22.08
N LYS A 342 -1.16 11.36 -20.97
CA LYS A 342 -2.58 11.65 -20.92
C LYS A 342 -3.42 10.58 -21.64
N ASP A 343 -3.96 10.89 -22.82
CA ASP A 343 -4.94 10.04 -23.50
C ASP A 343 -4.33 9.21 -24.65
N LYS A 344 -3.11 9.49 -25.05
CA LYS A 344 -2.51 8.84 -26.22
C LYS A 344 -1.00 8.71 -26.12
N LEU A 345 -0.46 7.56 -26.53
CA LEU A 345 0.97 7.36 -26.68
C LEU A 345 1.53 8.03 -27.94
N PRO A 346 2.79 8.49 -27.94
CA PRO A 346 3.46 9.04 -29.12
C PRO A 346 3.53 8.02 -30.26
N LYS A 347 3.55 8.48 -31.53
CA LYS A 347 3.61 7.58 -32.69
C LYS A 347 4.81 6.63 -32.71
N ASN A 348 5.96 7.07 -32.21
CA ASN A 348 7.21 6.30 -32.17
C ASN A 348 7.52 5.81 -30.75
N PHE A 349 6.49 5.44 -30.00
CA PHE A 349 6.64 4.98 -28.63
C PHE A 349 7.34 3.62 -28.59
N LYS A 350 8.41 3.53 -27.78
CA LYS A 350 9.17 2.31 -27.54
C LYS A 350 9.10 1.95 -26.07
N PHE A 351 8.72 0.71 -25.78
CA PHE A 351 8.76 0.16 -24.42
C PHE A 351 9.71 -1.01 -24.38
N ILE A 352 10.79 -0.88 -23.64
CA ILE A 352 11.89 -1.84 -23.59
C ILE A 352 11.86 -2.55 -22.24
N ALA A 353 11.81 -3.87 -22.26
CA ALA A 353 11.80 -4.70 -21.06
C ALA A 353 12.61 -5.99 -21.28
N ASP A 354 12.73 -6.80 -20.22
CA ASP A 354 13.22 -8.16 -20.35
C ASP A 354 12.18 -9.10 -21.01
N GLY A 355 12.54 -10.36 -21.20
CA GLY A 355 11.65 -11.37 -21.79
C GLY A 355 10.50 -11.84 -20.88
N TYR A 356 10.21 -11.17 -19.76
CA TYR A 356 9.19 -11.62 -18.85
C TYR A 356 7.78 -11.38 -19.39
N SER A 357 6.93 -12.43 -19.38
CA SER A 357 5.62 -12.44 -20.01
C SER A 357 4.61 -11.44 -19.43
N ALA A 358 4.80 -11.01 -18.17
CA ALA A 358 3.89 -10.06 -17.55
C ALA A 358 3.82 -8.72 -18.29
N TYR A 359 4.91 -8.27 -18.90
CA TYR A 359 4.92 -7.04 -19.70
C TYR A 359 4.04 -7.15 -20.94
N LEU A 360 4.13 -8.26 -21.68
CA LEU A 360 3.30 -8.51 -22.86
C LEU A 360 1.82 -8.59 -22.51
N LEU A 361 1.49 -9.33 -21.44
CA LEU A 361 0.12 -9.44 -20.96
C LEU A 361 -0.42 -8.10 -20.46
N ALA A 362 0.39 -7.28 -19.79
CA ALA A 362 0.02 -5.94 -19.38
C ALA A 362 -0.27 -5.04 -20.59
N ALA A 363 0.59 -5.05 -21.62
CA ALA A 363 0.38 -4.28 -22.85
C ALA A 363 -0.94 -4.66 -23.54
N GLN A 364 -1.27 -5.96 -23.60
CA GLN A 364 -2.56 -6.44 -24.11
C GLN A 364 -3.74 -5.89 -23.30
N GLN A 365 -3.64 -5.88 -21.98
CA GLN A 365 -4.70 -5.34 -21.11
C GLN A 365 -4.88 -3.82 -21.32
N PHE A 366 -3.80 -3.06 -21.53
CA PHE A 366 -3.90 -1.65 -21.90
C PHE A 366 -4.61 -1.47 -23.23
N PHE A 367 -4.29 -2.27 -24.23
CA PHE A 367 -4.98 -2.24 -25.53
C PHE A 367 -6.48 -2.57 -25.39
N ILE A 368 -6.82 -3.62 -24.66
CA ILE A 368 -8.22 -4.03 -24.40
C ILE A 368 -9.00 -2.91 -23.70
N LYS A 369 -8.43 -2.29 -22.68
CA LYS A 369 -9.15 -1.28 -21.86
C LYS A 369 -9.14 0.13 -22.49
N LYS A 370 -8.06 0.51 -23.16
CA LYS A 370 -7.82 1.87 -23.69
C LYS A 370 -7.86 1.97 -25.22
N GLY A 371 -7.96 0.85 -25.90
CA GLY A 371 -8.00 0.79 -27.38
C GLY A 371 -6.71 1.20 -28.06
N ASN A 372 -6.81 1.58 -29.34
CA ASN A 372 -5.67 1.88 -30.21
C ASN A 372 -4.77 3.03 -29.71
N ALA A 373 -5.29 3.92 -28.88
CA ALA A 373 -4.51 5.02 -28.28
C ALA A 373 -3.36 4.54 -27.38
N PHE A 374 -3.50 3.34 -26.81
CA PHE A 374 -2.51 2.68 -25.97
C PHE A 374 -2.06 1.34 -26.54
N LYS A 375 -2.09 1.20 -27.87
CA LYS A 375 -1.47 0.05 -28.55
C LYS A 375 0.02 0.30 -28.69
N PHE A 376 0.83 -0.58 -28.14
CA PHE A 376 2.30 -0.55 -28.24
C PHE A 376 2.87 -1.96 -28.16
N ASP A 377 4.04 -2.14 -28.74
CA ASP A 377 4.78 -3.38 -28.69
C ASP A 377 5.89 -3.31 -27.64
N ILE A 378 6.18 -4.45 -27.04
CA ILE A 378 7.28 -4.58 -26.10
C ILE A 378 8.53 -5.02 -26.86
N THR A 379 9.56 -4.19 -26.85
CA THR A 379 10.88 -4.60 -27.32
C THR A 379 11.56 -5.40 -26.21
N GLN A 380 11.68 -6.70 -26.40
CA GLN A 380 12.31 -7.59 -25.43
C GLN A 380 13.82 -7.67 -25.68
N VAL A 381 14.60 -7.38 -24.64
CA VAL A 381 16.05 -7.55 -24.62
C VAL A 381 16.40 -8.68 -23.67
N ILE A 382 16.68 -9.84 -24.21
CA ILE A 382 16.94 -11.07 -23.44
C ILE A 382 18.46 -11.27 -23.30
N GLY A 383 18.92 -11.19 -22.04
CA GLY A 383 20.33 -11.39 -21.71
C GLY A 383 21.25 -10.20 -22.06
N LEU A 384 22.47 -10.25 -21.52
CA LEU A 384 23.52 -9.25 -21.79
C LEU A 384 24.47 -9.71 -22.89
N THR A 385 24.36 -10.96 -23.28
CA THR A 385 25.34 -11.66 -24.17
C THR A 385 24.78 -12.01 -25.54
N ASN A 386 23.49 -11.80 -25.79
CA ASN A 386 22.91 -12.08 -27.11
C ASN A 386 23.41 -11.05 -28.13
N ASP A 387 24.02 -11.54 -29.22
CA ASP A 387 24.60 -10.71 -30.27
C ASP A 387 23.66 -10.44 -31.45
N ASP A 388 22.33 -10.60 -31.22
CA ASP A 388 21.33 -10.22 -32.20
C ASP A 388 21.25 -8.69 -32.36
N ALA A 389 20.88 -8.22 -33.56
CA ALA A 389 20.83 -6.80 -33.89
C ALA A 389 19.91 -6.01 -32.99
N VAL A 390 18.77 -6.58 -32.56
CA VAL A 390 17.81 -5.93 -31.65
C VAL A 390 18.42 -5.75 -30.27
N SER A 391 19.04 -6.82 -29.74
CA SER A 391 19.70 -6.74 -28.44
C SER A 391 20.86 -5.75 -28.45
N ALA A 392 21.62 -5.67 -29.52
CA ALA A 392 22.70 -4.71 -29.67
C ALA A 392 22.19 -3.24 -29.66
N GLU A 393 21.13 -2.95 -30.40
CA GLU A 393 20.53 -1.62 -30.45
C GLU A 393 19.94 -1.17 -29.08
N PHE A 394 19.24 -2.07 -28.40
CA PHE A 394 18.48 -1.71 -27.19
C PHE A 394 19.20 -2.02 -25.88
N ARG A 395 20.31 -2.71 -25.87
CA ARG A 395 21.14 -3.02 -24.69
C ARG A 395 21.53 -1.79 -23.86
N PRO A 396 21.95 -0.65 -24.48
CA PRO A 396 22.27 0.56 -23.71
C PRO A 396 21.09 1.05 -22.83
N PHE A 397 19.87 0.93 -23.33
CA PHE A 397 18.66 1.32 -22.60
C PHE A 397 18.40 0.38 -21.43
N LYS A 398 18.55 -0.94 -21.60
CA LYS A 398 18.41 -1.90 -20.49
C LYS A 398 19.45 -1.66 -19.40
N GLN A 399 20.67 -1.32 -19.76
CA GLN A 399 21.71 -0.96 -18.79
C GLN A 399 21.31 0.23 -17.89
N LEU A 400 20.43 1.16 -18.35
CA LEU A 400 19.97 2.26 -17.54
C LEU A 400 19.14 1.76 -16.34
N VAL A 401 18.17 0.89 -16.59
CA VAL A 401 17.32 0.37 -15.51
C VAL A 401 18.09 -0.62 -14.63
N GLU A 402 19.05 -1.36 -15.16
CA GLU A 402 19.94 -2.20 -14.35
C GLU A 402 20.79 -1.35 -13.38
N ARG A 403 21.30 -0.18 -13.84
CA ARG A 403 21.99 0.79 -12.98
C ARG A 403 21.05 1.38 -11.91
N LEU A 404 19.79 1.64 -12.27
CA LEU A 404 18.76 2.05 -11.33
C LEU A 404 18.58 0.98 -10.24
N ASN A 405 18.38 -0.28 -10.65
CA ASN A 405 18.23 -1.40 -9.73
C ASN A 405 19.45 -1.57 -8.81
N ARG A 406 20.64 -1.42 -9.37
CA ARG A 406 21.91 -1.47 -8.61
C ARG A 406 21.99 -0.35 -7.58
N THR A 407 21.57 0.87 -7.96
CA THR A 407 21.54 2.03 -7.07
C THR A 407 20.52 1.84 -5.93
N PHE A 408 19.34 1.33 -6.26
CA PHE A 408 18.33 0.98 -5.24
C PHE A 408 18.83 -0.12 -4.30
N LYS A 409 19.40 -1.19 -4.85
CA LYS A 409 19.94 -2.31 -4.07
C LYS A 409 21.04 -1.92 -3.10
N ALA A 410 21.83 -0.90 -3.41
CA ALA A 410 22.87 -0.40 -2.51
C ALA A 410 22.25 0.15 -1.21
N SER A 411 21.14 0.89 -1.28
CA SER A 411 20.43 1.38 -0.09
C SER A 411 19.58 0.29 0.58
N TYR A 412 19.00 -0.62 -0.19
CA TYR A 412 18.15 -1.70 0.30
C TYR A 412 18.94 -2.75 1.12
N ARG A 413 20.15 -3.13 0.67
CA ARG A 413 20.97 -4.16 1.33
C ARG A 413 21.22 -3.88 2.81
N ILE A 414 21.41 -2.61 3.16
CA ILE A 414 21.65 -2.17 4.53
C ILE A 414 20.44 -2.38 5.44
N LYS A 415 19.23 -2.35 4.84
CA LYS A 415 17.96 -2.49 5.56
C LYS A 415 17.58 -3.95 5.82
N CYS A 416 18.25 -4.92 5.17
CA CYS A 416 18.06 -6.36 5.30
C CYS A 416 16.63 -6.88 5.02
N GLY A 417 15.74 -6.06 4.46
CA GLY A 417 14.34 -6.39 4.15
C GLY A 417 13.33 -5.50 4.86
N TYR A 418 12.05 -5.83 4.68
CA TYR A 418 10.92 -5.09 5.25
C TYR A 418 9.98 -6.00 6.02
N ASP A 419 9.35 -5.45 7.07
CA ASP A 419 8.38 -6.19 7.88
C ASP A 419 7.02 -6.37 7.19
N ASN A 420 6.66 -5.44 6.30
CA ASN A 420 5.37 -5.45 5.62
C ASN A 420 5.44 -4.72 4.28
N LEU A 421 4.41 -4.93 3.46
CA LEU A 421 4.30 -4.34 2.12
C LEU A 421 4.19 -2.80 2.17
N ASP A 422 3.48 -2.27 3.16
CA ASP A 422 3.31 -0.82 3.34
C ASP A 422 4.65 -0.15 3.65
N GLY A 423 5.44 -0.73 4.56
CA GLY A 423 6.78 -0.24 4.88
C GLY A 423 7.71 -0.23 3.68
N ALA A 424 7.67 -1.28 2.85
CA ALA A 424 8.40 -1.32 1.60
C ALA A 424 7.93 -0.22 0.61
N SER A 425 6.62 0.00 0.53
CA SER A 425 6.02 1.02 -0.34
C SER A 425 6.37 2.44 0.10
N TYR A 426 6.37 2.72 1.40
CA TYR A 426 6.78 4.03 1.94
C TYR A 426 8.26 4.30 1.69
N ASP A 427 9.11 3.32 1.97
CA ASP A 427 10.54 3.45 1.73
C ASP A 427 10.86 3.65 0.25
N LEU A 428 10.19 2.90 -0.63
CA LEU A 428 10.33 3.07 -2.07
C LEU A 428 9.88 4.45 -2.55
N ALA A 429 8.76 4.96 -2.05
CA ALA A 429 8.27 6.30 -2.40
C ALA A 429 9.28 7.40 -2.01
N LEU A 430 9.87 7.32 -0.82
CA LEU A 430 10.93 8.23 -0.40
C LEU A 430 12.19 8.09 -1.24
N TRP A 431 12.58 6.85 -1.55
CA TRP A 431 13.75 6.61 -2.38
C TRP A 431 13.57 7.17 -3.79
N VAL A 432 12.38 7.01 -4.41
CA VAL A 432 12.06 7.59 -5.72
C VAL A 432 12.04 9.10 -5.65
N ALA A 433 11.47 9.69 -4.59
CA ALA A 433 11.50 11.13 -4.38
C ALA A 433 12.93 11.67 -4.30
N TYR A 434 13.78 11.01 -3.52
CA TYR A 434 15.21 11.34 -3.45
C TYR A 434 15.89 11.17 -4.81
N TYR A 435 15.69 10.05 -5.48
CA TYR A 435 16.32 9.73 -6.77
C TYR A 435 15.96 10.75 -7.86
N ASN A 436 14.68 11.11 -7.96
CA ASN A 436 14.18 12.00 -9.00
C ASN A 436 14.47 13.49 -8.74
N PHE A 437 14.45 13.94 -7.48
CA PHE A 437 14.43 15.38 -7.17
C PHE A 437 15.60 15.89 -6.32
N LEU A 438 16.24 15.03 -5.55
CA LEU A 438 17.26 15.45 -4.58
C LEU A 438 18.65 14.88 -4.85
N ARG A 439 18.73 13.72 -5.49
CA ARG A 439 20.00 13.03 -5.71
C ARG A 439 20.81 13.70 -6.81
N PRO A 440 22.09 14.10 -6.55
CA PRO A 440 23.00 14.53 -7.59
C PRO A 440 23.41 13.32 -8.47
N HIS A 441 23.35 13.49 -9.79
CA HIS A 441 23.76 12.48 -10.76
C HIS A 441 25.06 12.86 -11.44
N SER A 442 26.08 12.03 -11.35
CA SER A 442 27.39 12.27 -11.95
C SER A 442 27.33 12.49 -13.46
N SER A 443 26.45 11.73 -14.15
CA SER A 443 26.21 11.90 -15.58
C SER A 443 25.58 13.24 -15.99
N LEU A 444 25.02 13.98 -15.03
CA LEU A 444 24.45 15.30 -15.22
C LEU A 444 25.31 16.41 -14.56
N ARG A 445 26.60 16.17 -14.41
CA ARG A 445 27.50 17.10 -13.71
C ARG A 445 27.02 17.46 -12.31
N HIS A 446 26.59 16.42 -11.56
CA HIS A 446 26.04 16.52 -10.21
C HIS A 446 24.73 17.31 -10.08
N ARG A 447 23.97 17.48 -11.16
CA ARG A 447 22.61 18.03 -11.11
C ARG A 447 21.59 16.94 -10.80
N VAL A 448 20.41 17.36 -10.32
CA VAL A 448 19.25 16.47 -10.12
C VAL A 448 18.54 16.17 -11.44
N LEU A 449 17.79 15.08 -11.50
CA LEU A 449 17.06 14.70 -12.73
C LEU A 449 15.94 15.68 -13.04
N ASN A 450 15.15 16.03 -12.03
CA ASN A 450 14.04 16.98 -12.18
C ASN A 450 14.31 18.21 -11.32
N ARG A 451 14.59 19.32 -11.98
CA ARG A 451 14.90 20.58 -11.35
C ARG A 451 13.63 21.29 -10.89
N ILE A 452 13.60 21.70 -9.64
CA ILE A 452 12.54 22.52 -9.05
C ILE A 452 13.18 23.72 -8.41
N GLU A 453 12.89 24.93 -8.90
CA GLU A 453 13.51 26.18 -8.43
C GLU A 453 13.42 26.35 -6.90
N MET A 454 12.27 26.02 -6.32
CA MET A 454 12.09 26.11 -4.87
C MET A 454 13.09 25.24 -4.10
N LEU A 455 13.46 24.05 -4.60
CA LEU A 455 14.43 23.17 -3.94
C LEU A 455 15.86 23.68 -4.04
N GLU A 456 16.15 24.51 -5.03
CA GLU A 456 17.47 25.12 -5.20
C GLU A 456 17.74 26.24 -4.21
N GLY A 457 16.69 26.87 -3.68
CA GLY A 457 16.81 27.86 -2.62
C GLY A 457 17.23 27.32 -1.25
N ALA A 458 17.39 26.00 -1.11
CA ALA A 458 17.89 25.40 0.13
C ALA A 458 19.36 25.00 -0.01
N ASP A 459 20.20 25.45 0.90
CA ASP A 459 21.66 25.25 0.89
C ASP A 459 22.04 23.80 1.29
N ASN A 460 21.17 23.07 1.97
CA ASN A 460 21.46 21.76 2.50
C ASN A 460 20.32 20.75 2.28
N MET A 461 20.64 19.47 2.40
CA MET A 461 19.67 18.39 2.18
C MET A 461 18.49 18.39 3.16
N PRO A 462 18.66 18.64 4.46
CA PRO A 462 17.50 18.78 5.35
C PRO A 462 16.53 19.87 4.92
N GLY A 463 17.04 21.03 4.49
CA GLY A 463 16.19 22.10 3.92
C GLY A 463 15.45 21.65 2.66
N LYS A 464 16.11 20.94 1.75
CA LYS A 464 15.48 20.39 0.54
C LYS A 464 14.36 19.38 0.88
N TRP A 465 14.53 18.54 1.89
CA TRP A 465 13.49 17.65 2.37
C TRP A 465 12.28 18.42 2.92
N GLN A 466 12.51 19.49 3.68
CA GLN A 466 11.41 20.33 4.20
C GLN A 466 10.60 20.95 3.07
N LEU A 467 11.28 21.49 2.06
CA LEU A 467 10.61 22.04 0.88
C LEU A 467 9.87 21.00 0.06
N LEU A 468 10.42 19.79 -0.07
CA LEU A 468 9.75 18.70 -0.77
C LEU A 468 8.49 18.25 -0.02
N ILE A 469 8.52 18.19 1.31
CA ILE A 469 7.35 17.94 2.16
C ILE A 469 6.30 19.04 1.96
N TYR A 470 6.72 20.29 1.93
CA TYR A 470 5.81 21.43 1.68
C TYR A 470 5.14 21.35 0.30
N LEU A 471 5.88 20.97 -0.74
CA LEU A 471 5.32 20.73 -2.08
C LEU A 471 4.30 19.57 -2.06
N GLY A 472 4.58 18.51 -1.31
CA GLY A 472 3.64 17.43 -1.08
C GLY A 472 2.36 17.89 -0.42
N GLN A 473 2.45 18.70 0.64
CA GLN A 473 1.29 19.27 1.33
C GLN A 473 0.46 20.16 0.39
N LYS A 474 1.10 21.00 -0.41
CA LYS A 474 0.40 21.82 -1.43
C LYS A 474 -0.34 20.96 -2.45
N THR A 475 0.29 19.89 -2.93
CA THR A 475 -0.33 18.97 -3.87
C THR A 475 -1.56 18.29 -3.26
N ILE A 476 -1.48 17.83 -2.01
CA ILE A 476 -2.61 17.24 -1.31
C ILE A 476 -3.77 18.24 -1.20
N ALA A 477 -3.48 19.47 -0.76
CA ALA A 477 -4.50 20.51 -0.65
C ALA A 477 -5.17 20.79 -1.99
N HIS A 478 -4.40 20.86 -3.08
CA HIS A 478 -4.93 21.05 -4.43
C HIS A 478 -5.83 19.89 -4.89
N LEU A 479 -5.40 18.65 -4.68
CA LEU A 479 -6.19 17.46 -5.03
C LEU A 479 -7.48 17.37 -4.22
N GLN A 480 -7.46 17.77 -2.95
CA GLN A 480 -8.66 17.82 -2.11
C GLN A 480 -9.67 18.87 -2.61
N THR A 481 -9.17 20.05 -3.03
CA THR A 481 -10.05 21.11 -3.57
C THR A 481 -10.71 20.68 -4.88
N GLN A 482 -10.00 19.98 -5.76
CA GLN A 482 -10.59 19.47 -7.01
C GLN A 482 -11.69 18.42 -6.78
N GLN A 483 -11.59 17.62 -5.72
CA GLN A 483 -12.63 16.63 -5.38
C GLN A 483 -13.90 17.23 -4.77
N THR A 484 -13.82 18.42 -4.18
CA THR A 484 -14.97 19.13 -3.62
C THR A 484 -15.77 19.90 -4.70
N THR A 485 -15.19 20.12 -5.86
CA THR A 485 -15.82 20.87 -6.98
C THR A 485 -16.34 19.96 -8.09
N ALA A 486 -16.12 18.65 -8.00
CA ALA A 486 -16.64 17.63 -8.92
C ALA A 486 -17.75 16.81 -8.26
#